data_53f655a9f8c462a926844aa91e3156c7
#
_entry.id   53f655a9f8c462a926844aa91e3156c7
#
_cell.length_a   1.000
_cell.length_b   1.000
_cell.length_c   1.000
_cell.angle_alpha   90.00
_cell.angle_beta   90.00
_cell.angle_gamma   90.00
#
_symmetry.space_group_name_H-M   'P 1'
#
loop_
_entity.id
_entity.type
_entity.pdbx_description
1 polymer ?
#
loop_
_entity_poly.entity_id
_entity_poly.type
_entity_poly.pdbx_seq_one_letter_code
_entity_poly.pdbx_strand_id
1 'polypeptide(L)'
;MLMISSRKGFWSATDFSDVDAIQDVVLEDPSPDVDNPVSEADYLAALGGRKVLMLVHGYNNSEEDVNFAYARIEAATKKHVARRYDVVTGYTWPGGALGFSYPIARARANAAGPRLADWIKKVASAAGSLDIMSHSLGARTALKALGRVRGTPVRNLYLLASAVDNESVEKGEEFYAATRRCESVLVMHSKHDRTLGVLFRIGDAILPWQWFDLFDHALGYSGPEDPADIINHSPHVKVVNGKGVELDHGDYKDHPAVYGFIARFLAGKTPEQFYTL
;
A
#
# COMPACT_ATOMS: atom_id res chain seq x y z
N MET A 1 -3.23 5.31 -16.98
CA MET A 1 -2.86 5.70 -15.60
C MET A 1 -1.40 6.13 -15.58
N LEU A 2 -1.11 7.30 -15.05
CA LEU A 2 0.29 7.72 -14.84
C LEU A 2 0.92 6.84 -13.76
N MET A 3 2.05 6.21 -14.06
CA MET A 3 2.74 5.29 -13.14
C MET A 3 4.22 5.61 -13.04
N ILE A 4 4.73 5.54 -11.82
CA ILE A 4 6.16 5.61 -11.51
C ILE A 4 6.68 4.19 -11.36
N SER A 5 7.80 3.86 -11.98
CA SER A 5 8.46 2.58 -11.84
C SER A 5 9.89 2.71 -11.35
N SER A 6 10.22 1.98 -10.31
CA SER A 6 11.60 1.74 -9.87
C SER A 6 12.17 0.43 -10.42
N ARG A 7 11.44 -0.25 -11.29
CA ARG A 7 11.84 -1.51 -11.93
C ARG A 7 12.72 -1.27 -13.15
N LYS A 8 13.70 -2.13 -13.38
CA LYS A 8 14.50 -2.12 -14.61
C LYS A 8 13.59 -2.41 -15.82
N GLY A 9 13.75 -1.64 -16.91
CA GLY A 9 12.91 -1.76 -18.10
C GLY A 9 11.43 -1.55 -17.80
N PHE A 10 11.10 -0.75 -16.81
CA PHE A 10 9.76 -0.43 -16.29
C PHE A 10 9.03 -1.60 -15.60
N TRP A 11 9.19 -2.84 -16.06
CA TRP A 11 8.38 -3.99 -15.61
C TRP A 11 9.16 -5.16 -15.02
N SER A 12 10.50 -5.12 -14.90
CA SER A 12 11.24 -6.22 -14.27
C SER A 12 10.69 -6.53 -12.88
N ALA A 13 10.26 -7.77 -12.66
CA ALA A 13 9.74 -8.21 -11.38
C ALA A 13 10.85 -8.32 -10.31
N THR A 14 12.13 -8.36 -10.73
CA THR A 14 13.26 -8.71 -9.86
C THR A 14 14.31 -7.62 -9.70
N ASP A 15 14.45 -6.71 -10.67
CA ASP A 15 15.57 -5.79 -10.71
C ASP A 15 15.14 -4.34 -10.60
N PHE A 16 15.87 -3.58 -9.80
CA PHE A 16 15.74 -2.13 -9.76
C PHE A 16 16.39 -1.48 -10.98
N SER A 17 15.77 -0.40 -11.44
CA SER A 17 16.40 0.55 -12.36
C SER A 17 17.39 1.44 -11.61
N ASP A 18 18.40 1.99 -12.29
CA ASP A 18 19.27 3.02 -11.71
C ASP A 18 18.50 4.32 -11.47
N VAL A 19 17.58 4.65 -12.37
CA VAL A 19 16.71 5.83 -12.33
C VAL A 19 15.27 5.39 -12.49
N ASP A 20 14.37 5.96 -11.68
CA ASP A 20 12.94 5.69 -11.81
C ASP A 20 12.40 6.28 -13.10
N ALA A 21 11.50 5.54 -13.76
CA ALA A 21 10.83 5.96 -14.99
C ALA A 21 9.36 6.27 -14.72
N ILE A 22 8.76 7.09 -15.58
CA ILE A 22 7.32 7.40 -15.54
C ILE A 22 6.72 7.10 -16.90
N GLN A 23 5.58 6.44 -16.92
CA GLN A 23 4.83 6.14 -18.13
C GLN A 23 3.33 6.41 -17.93
N ASP A 24 2.63 6.70 -19.02
CA ASP A 24 1.17 6.63 -19.06
C ASP A 24 0.75 5.24 -19.55
N VAL A 25 0.30 4.40 -18.60
CA VAL A 25 0.00 2.98 -18.80
C VAL A 25 -1.48 2.78 -19.05
N VAL A 26 -1.83 2.02 -20.09
CA VAL A 26 -3.19 1.56 -20.36
C VAL A 26 -3.41 0.25 -19.59
N LEU A 27 -4.20 0.30 -18.52
CA LEU A 27 -4.35 -0.82 -17.58
C LEU A 27 -5.13 -2.02 -18.14
N GLU A 28 -5.98 -1.80 -19.14
CA GLU A 28 -6.90 -2.84 -19.70
C GLU A 28 -6.34 -3.51 -20.95
N ASP A 29 -5.28 -2.99 -21.51
CA ASP A 29 -4.63 -3.53 -22.71
C ASP A 29 -3.22 -4.02 -22.35
N PRO A 30 -3.01 -5.34 -22.24
CA PRO A 30 -1.69 -5.90 -22.01
C PRO A 30 -0.81 -5.90 -23.27
N SER A 31 -1.05 -5.00 -24.21
CA SER A 31 -0.19 -4.84 -25.39
C SER A 31 1.18 -4.33 -24.94
N PRO A 32 2.22 -5.17 -24.98
CA PRO A 32 3.48 -4.94 -24.23
C PRO A 32 4.37 -3.85 -24.83
N ASP A 33 3.97 -3.15 -25.87
CA ASP A 33 4.92 -2.42 -26.74
C ASP A 33 4.66 -0.93 -26.91
N VAL A 34 3.82 -0.29 -26.14
CA VAL A 34 3.68 1.17 -26.24
C VAL A 34 4.22 1.82 -24.97
N ASP A 35 5.54 1.97 -24.93
CA ASP A 35 6.19 2.87 -23.97
C ASP A 35 5.68 4.30 -24.22
N ASN A 36 4.84 4.79 -23.34
CA ASN A 36 4.43 6.20 -23.31
C ASN A 36 5.20 6.92 -22.20
N PRO A 37 6.49 7.23 -22.38
CA PRO A 37 7.30 7.87 -21.37
C PRO A 37 6.78 9.28 -21.08
N VAL A 38 6.72 9.62 -19.81
CA VAL A 38 6.29 10.92 -19.32
C VAL A 38 7.45 11.55 -18.57
N SER A 39 7.72 12.82 -18.81
CA SER A 39 8.75 13.54 -18.05
C SER A 39 8.30 13.75 -16.60
N GLU A 40 9.26 13.87 -15.67
CA GLU A 40 8.93 14.21 -14.27
C GLU A 40 8.16 15.53 -14.18
N ALA A 41 8.52 16.52 -15.00
CA ALA A 41 7.85 17.82 -15.01
C ALA A 41 6.38 17.70 -15.45
N ASP A 42 6.11 16.95 -16.53
CA ASP A 42 4.75 16.73 -17.02
C ASP A 42 3.92 15.91 -16.03
N TYR A 43 4.52 14.89 -15.41
CA TYR A 43 3.88 14.12 -14.36
C TYR A 43 3.45 15.00 -13.18
N LEU A 44 4.38 15.80 -12.64
CA LEU A 44 4.06 16.68 -11.51
C LEU A 44 3.07 17.78 -11.90
N ALA A 45 3.15 18.30 -13.12
CA ALA A 45 2.16 19.25 -13.64
C ALA A 45 0.75 18.64 -13.73
N ALA A 46 0.66 17.37 -14.17
CA ALA A 46 -0.60 16.65 -14.22
C ALA A 46 -1.24 16.43 -12.84
N LEU A 47 -0.44 16.42 -11.77
CA LEU A 47 -0.92 16.30 -10.39
C LEU A 47 -1.17 17.64 -9.70
N GLY A 48 -0.74 18.74 -10.31
CA GLY A 48 -0.72 20.08 -9.71
C GLY A 48 -2.06 20.52 -9.12
N GLY A 49 -2.10 20.79 -7.81
CA GLY A 49 -3.29 21.25 -7.09
C GLY A 49 -4.41 20.22 -6.94
N ARG A 50 -4.24 18.99 -7.46
CA ARG A 50 -5.26 17.92 -7.48
C ARG A 50 -5.22 17.06 -6.21
N LYS A 51 -6.33 16.39 -5.94
CA LYS A 51 -6.42 15.34 -4.90
C LYS A 51 -5.94 14.03 -5.50
N VAL A 52 -4.80 13.55 -5.03
CA VAL A 52 -4.10 12.40 -5.60
C VAL A 52 -4.24 11.18 -4.69
N LEU A 53 -4.56 10.03 -5.27
CA LEU A 53 -4.43 8.71 -4.65
C LEU A 53 -3.27 7.97 -5.32
N MET A 54 -2.22 7.66 -4.55
CA MET A 54 -1.08 6.87 -5.01
C MET A 54 -1.23 5.42 -4.56
N LEU A 55 -1.14 4.48 -5.50
CA LEU A 55 -1.25 3.05 -5.25
C LEU A 55 0.14 2.41 -5.12
N VAL A 56 0.29 1.47 -4.17
CA VAL A 56 1.54 0.72 -3.94
C VAL A 56 1.20 -0.77 -3.85
N HIS A 57 1.60 -1.55 -4.86
CA HIS A 57 1.30 -2.99 -4.93
C HIS A 57 2.16 -3.84 -3.98
N GLY A 58 1.77 -5.11 -3.82
CA GLY A 58 2.41 -6.08 -2.94
C GLY A 58 3.51 -6.92 -3.58
N TYR A 59 3.73 -8.11 -2.98
CA TYR A 59 4.67 -9.12 -3.41
C TYR A 59 4.15 -9.91 -4.62
N ASN A 60 5.08 -10.48 -5.40
CA ASN A 60 4.81 -11.41 -6.50
C ASN A 60 3.85 -10.85 -7.55
N ASN A 61 4.12 -9.62 -7.98
CA ASN A 61 3.31 -8.96 -8.99
C ASN A 61 4.11 -8.78 -10.28
N SER A 62 3.70 -9.50 -11.34
CA SER A 62 4.11 -9.24 -12.71
C SER A 62 3.54 -7.89 -13.20
N GLU A 63 3.82 -7.52 -14.44
CA GLU A 63 3.17 -6.40 -15.11
C GLU A 63 1.65 -6.57 -15.13
N GLU A 64 1.18 -7.74 -15.59
CA GLU A 64 -0.25 -8.07 -15.68
C GLU A 64 -0.93 -7.99 -14.32
N ASP A 65 -0.30 -8.53 -13.26
CA ASP A 65 -0.84 -8.49 -11.89
C ASP A 65 -0.99 -7.05 -11.37
N VAL A 66 -0.01 -6.18 -11.65
CA VAL A 66 -0.05 -4.76 -11.25
C VAL A 66 -1.15 -4.04 -12.01
N ASN A 67 -1.20 -4.19 -13.33
CA ASN A 67 -2.20 -3.54 -14.19
C ASN A 67 -3.61 -3.97 -13.80
N PHE A 68 -3.86 -5.27 -13.62
CA PHE A 68 -5.14 -5.80 -13.18
C PHE A 68 -5.53 -5.29 -11.78
N ALA A 69 -4.60 -5.30 -10.82
CA ALA A 69 -4.87 -4.81 -9.48
C ALA A 69 -5.21 -3.31 -9.47
N TYR A 70 -4.45 -2.50 -10.20
CA TYR A 70 -4.65 -1.06 -10.24
C TYR A 70 -5.92 -0.67 -11.01
N ALA A 71 -6.27 -1.40 -12.08
CA ALA A 71 -7.54 -1.23 -12.77
C ALA A 71 -8.74 -1.46 -11.86
N ARG A 72 -8.73 -2.54 -11.06
CA ARG A 72 -9.78 -2.84 -10.07
C ARG A 72 -9.91 -1.75 -9.02
N ILE A 73 -8.78 -1.31 -8.43
CA ILE A 73 -8.77 -0.25 -7.42
C ILE A 73 -9.25 1.07 -8.01
N GLU A 74 -8.81 1.44 -9.21
CA GLU A 74 -9.24 2.67 -9.87
C GLU A 74 -10.73 2.65 -10.18
N ALA A 75 -11.24 1.54 -10.72
CA ALA A 75 -12.67 1.36 -11.01
C ALA A 75 -13.53 1.45 -9.73
N ALA A 76 -13.12 0.76 -8.66
CA ALA A 76 -13.81 0.81 -7.38
C ALA A 76 -13.75 2.22 -6.75
N THR A 77 -12.61 2.90 -6.86
CA THR A 77 -12.45 4.30 -6.42
C THR A 77 -13.40 5.21 -7.17
N LYS A 78 -13.44 5.13 -8.50
CA LYS A 78 -14.38 5.91 -9.34
C LYS A 78 -15.85 5.62 -9.00
N LYS A 79 -16.18 4.37 -8.72
CA LYS A 79 -17.56 3.92 -8.43
C LYS A 79 -18.04 4.38 -7.04
N HIS A 80 -17.23 4.20 -6.01
CA HIS A 80 -17.69 4.32 -4.61
C HIS A 80 -17.22 5.59 -3.90
N VAL A 81 -16.07 6.16 -4.30
CA VAL A 81 -15.49 7.36 -3.70
C VAL A 81 -15.29 8.48 -4.72
N ALA A 82 -16.14 8.49 -5.75
CA ALA A 82 -16.14 9.51 -6.80
C ALA A 82 -16.06 10.93 -6.22
N ARG A 83 -15.29 11.82 -6.88
CA ARG A 83 -15.03 13.22 -6.46
C ARG A 83 -14.13 13.37 -5.21
N ARG A 84 -13.65 12.27 -4.61
CA ARG A 84 -12.68 12.35 -3.51
C ARG A 84 -11.25 12.43 -4.01
N TYR A 85 -11.01 11.86 -5.20
CA TYR A 85 -9.73 11.91 -5.90
C TYR A 85 -9.94 12.40 -7.33
N ASP A 86 -9.07 13.32 -7.74
CA ASP A 86 -9.04 13.85 -9.10
C ASP A 86 -8.12 13.01 -9.99
N VAL A 87 -7.09 12.39 -9.37
CA VAL A 87 -6.12 11.53 -10.04
C VAL A 87 -5.83 10.30 -9.19
N VAL A 88 -5.80 9.13 -9.84
CA VAL A 88 -5.22 7.90 -9.30
C VAL A 88 -3.92 7.64 -10.06
N THR A 89 -2.83 7.44 -9.34
CA THR A 89 -1.50 7.16 -9.90
C THR A 89 -0.90 5.91 -9.25
N GLY A 90 0.01 5.22 -9.92
CA GLY A 90 0.64 4.01 -9.42
C GLY A 90 2.13 4.19 -9.14
N TYR A 91 2.63 3.48 -8.13
CA TYR A 91 4.04 3.23 -7.93
C TYR A 91 4.31 1.73 -8.04
N THR A 92 5.24 1.34 -8.92
CA THR A 92 5.63 -0.06 -9.09
C THR A 92 7.09 -0.28 -8.71
N TRP A 93 7.36 -1.40 -8.05
CA TRP A 93 8.66 -1.77 -7.53
C TRP A 93 8.92 -3.27 -7.76
N PRO A 94 10.19 -3.76 -7.82
CA PRO A 94 10.49 -5.16 -8.11
C PRO A 94 10.15 -6.05 -6.90
N GLY A 95 8.85 -6.35 -6.74
CA GLY A 95 8.29 -7.12 -5.63
C GLY A 95 8.56 -8.62 -5.70
N GLY A 96 9.24 -9.11 -6.74
CA GLY A 96 9.53 -10.51 -6.98
C GLY A 96 8.60 -11.17 -8.01
N ALA A 97 8.94 -12.38 -8.41
CA ALA A 97 8.16 -13.27 -9.26
C ALA A 97 8.01 -14.64 -8.59
N LEU A 98 7.18 -15.52 -9.14
CA LEU A 98 7.01 -16.89 -8.69
C LEU A 98 8.38 -17.57 -8.45
N GLY A 99 8.57 -18.14 -7.25
CA GLY A 99 9.82 -18.80 -6.86
C GLY A 99 10.79 -17.93 -6.06
N PHE A 100 10.56 -16.63 -5.90
CA PHE A 100 11.35 -15.81 -4.97
C PHE A 100 10.88 -16.02 -3.54
N SER A 101 11.85 -16.17 -2.62
CA SER A 101 11.52 -16.26 -1.19
C SER A 101 10.99 -14.91 -0.66
N TYR A 102 10.03 -14.96 0.25
CA TYR A 102 9.47 -13.77 0.93
C TYR A 102 10.55 -12.88 1.59
N PRO A 103 11.63 -13.40 2.22
CA PRO A 103 12.72 -12.57 2.75
C PRO A 103 13.38 -11.67 1.70
N ILE A 104 13.57 -12.17 0.49
CA ILE A 104 14.13 -11.36 -0.62
C ILE A 104 13.15 -10.25 -1.01
N ALA A 105 11.86 -10.55 -1.10
CA ALA A 105 10.85 -9.56 -1.38
C ALA A 105 10.76 -8.48 -0.27
N ARG A 106 10.87 -8.89 1.00
CA ARG A 106 10.94 -7.96 2.15
C ARG A 106 12.16 -7.04 2.06
N ALA A 107 13.32 -7.57 1.70
CA ALA A 107 14.53 -6.76 1.49
C ALA A 107 14.34 -5.75 0.34
N ARG A 108 13.69 -6.16 -0.75
CA ARG A 108 13.35 -5.27 -1.88
C ARG A 108 12.33 -4.20 -1.49
N ALA A 109 11.31 -4.53 -0.71
CA ALA A 109 10.37 -3.55 -0.16
C ALA A 109 11.11 -2.47 0.67
N ASN A 110 12.09 -2.90 1.49
CA ASN A 110 12.96 -1.97 2.22
C ASN A 110 13.79 -1.07 1.29
N ALA A 111 14.30 -1.62 0.18
CA ALA A 111 15.08 -0.86 -0.81
C ALA A 111 14.22 0.08 -1.67
N ALA A 112 12.96 -0.28 -1.94
CA ALA A 112 12.00 0.57 -2.65
C ALA A 112 11.54 1.77 -1.80
N GLY A 113 11.51 1.61 -0.47
CA GLY A 113 11.05 2.66 0.45
C GLY A 113 11.74 4.02 0.27
N PRO A 114 13.08 4.12 0.24
CA PRO A 114 13.78 5.39 -0.03
C PRO A 114 13.38 6.07 -1.34
N ARG A 115 13.22 5.31 -2.42
CA ARG A 115 12.81 5.82 -3.73
C ARG A 115 11.38 6.36 -3.69
N LEU A 116 10.46 5.60 -3.11
CA LEU A 116 9.09 6.07 -2.90
C LEU A 116 9.04 7.31 -2.00
N ALA A 117 9.92 7.43 -1.00
CA ALA A 117 10.00 8.62 -0.16
C ALA A 117 10.32 9.90 -0.95
N ASP A 118 11.20 9.82 -1.93
CA ASP A 118 11.53 10.95 -2.80
C ASP A 118 10.33 11.34 -3.68
N TRP A 119 9.59 10.36 -4.20
CA TRP A 119 8.36 10.61 -4.94
C TRP A 119 7.24 11.18 -4.06
N ILE A 120 7.07 10.68 -2.83
CA ILE A 120 6.10 11.25 -1.87
C ILE A 120 6.37 12.75 -1.65
N LYS A 121 7.64 13.15 -1.47
CA LYS A 121 8.01 14.57 -1.30
C LYS A 121 7.64 15.41 -2.52
N LYS A 122 7.98 14.94 -3.72
CA LYS A 122 7.70 15.63 -4.98
C LYS A 122 6.19 15.77 -5.22
N VAL A 123 5.46 14.65 -5.09
CA VAL A 123 4.01 14.63 -5.31
C VAL A 123 3.28 15.47 -4.27
N ALA A 124 3.62 15.35 -2.98
CA ALA A 124 3.00 16.15 -1.93
C ALA A 124 3.26 17.65 -2.09
N SER A 125 4.38 18.05 -2.71
CA SER A 125 4.68 19.45 -3.00
C SER A 125 3.88 19.99 -4.20
N ALA A 126 3.50 19.14 -5.14
CA ALA A 126 2.76 19.53 -6.34
C ALA A 126 1.24 19.40 -6.17
N ALA A 127 0.78 18.34 -5.54
CA ALA A 127 -0.64 18.01 -5.36
C ALA A 127 -1.34 18.93 -4.35
N GLY A 128 -2.64 19.07 -4.48
CA GLY A 128 -3.49 19.72 -3.46
C GLY A 128 -3.64 18.85 -2.20
N SER A 129 -3.64 17.52 -2.36
CA SER A 129 -3.52 16.56 -1.27
C SER A 129 -3.06 15.21 -1.81
N LEU A 130 -2.34 14.45 -0.98
CA LEU A 130 -1.86 13.11 -1.29
C LEU A 130 -2.41 12.10 -0.28
N ASP A 131 -3.06 11.06 -0.80
CA ASP A 131 -3.41 9.84 -0.07
C ASP A 131 -2.61 8.67 -0.67
N ILE A 132 -2.24 7.70 0.15
CA ILE A 132 -1.53 6.49 -0.29
C ILE A 132 -2.37 5.26 0.04
N MET A 133 -2.55 4.37 -0.92
CA MET A 133 -3.20 3.07 -0.72
C MET A 133 -2.21 1.96 -1.04
N SER A 134 -1.90 1.16 -0.06
CA SER A 134 -0.96 0.05 -0.18
C SER A 134 -1.66 -1.28 0.09
N HIS A 135 -1.23 -2.32 -0.62
CA HIS A 135 -1.74 -3.68 -0.47
C HIS A 135 -0.61 -4.64 -0.12
N SER A 136 -0.86 -5.54 0.83
CA SER A 136 0.05 -6.61 1.20
C SER A 136 1.46 -6.08 1.57
N LEU A 137 2.54 -6.61 0.98
CA LEU A 137 3.92 -6.17 1.21
C LEU A 137 4.20 -4.72 0.73
N GLY A 138 3.33 -4.14 -0.10
CA GLY A 138 3.37 -2.72 -0.44
C GLY A 138 3.20 -1.81 0.78
N ALA A 139 2.56 -2.30 1.85
CA ALA A 139 2.48 -1.61 3.13
C ALA A 139 3.88 -1.34 3.72
N ARG A 140 4.78 -2.35 3.67
CA ARG A 140 6.16 -2.19 4.12
C ARG A 140 6.90 -1.14 3.30
N THR A 141 6.74 -1.15 1.97
CA THR A 141 7.33 -0.13 1.09
C THR A 141 6.84 1.26 1.45
N ALA A 142 5.54 1.46 1.63
CA ALA A 142 4.94 2.74 2.00
C ALA A 142 5.40 3.21 3.39
N LEU A 143 5.39 2.33 4.40
CA LEU A 143 5.81 2.67 5.75
C LEU A 143 7.31 2.97 5.84
N LYS A 144 8.17 2.24 5.12
CA LYS A 144 9.61 2.56 4.99
C LYS A 144 9.85 3.91 4.31
N ALA A 145 9.03 4.26 3.33
CA ALA A 145 9.08 5.57 2.69
C ALA A 145 8.67 6.68 3.65
N LEU A 146 7.55 6.51 4.35
CA LEU A 146 7.03 7.48 5.32
C LEU A 146 8.00 7.74 6.48
N GLY A 147 8.72 6.72 6.94
CA GLY A 147 9.78 6.88 7.94
C GLY A 147 10.93 7.81 7.51
N ARG A 148 11.06 8.12 6.20
CA ARG A 148 12.10 8.99 5.61
C ARG A 148 11.62 10.38 5.23
N VAL A 149 10.34 10.66 5.32
CA VAL A 149 9.79 11.99 5.05
C VAL A 149 9.65 12.80 6.34
N ARG A 150 9.60 14.13 6.20
CA ARG A 150 9.38 15.05 7.34
C ARG A 150 7.98 15.66 7.24
N GLY A 151 7.47 16.10 8.38
CA GLY A 151 6.10 16.64 8.45
C GLY A 151 5.05 15.55 8.28
N THR A 152 3.85 15.93 7.83
CA THR A 152 2.70 15.07 7.53
C THR A 152 2.29 15.26 6.06
N PRO A 153 3.11 14.81 5.08
CA PRO A 153 2.86 15.06 3.66
C PRO A 153 1.71 14.23 3.10
N VAL A 154 1.26 13.21 3.83
CA VAL A 154 0.18 12.31 3.43
C VAL A 154 -1.05 12.56 4.30
N ARG A 155 -2.18 12.79 3.67
CA ARG A 155 -3.45 12.97 4.38
C ARG A 155 -3.94 11.64 4.93
N ASN A 156 -4.17 10.66 4.06
CA ASN A 156 -4.64 9.33 4.46
C ASN A 156 -3.71 8.23 3.95
N LEU A 157 -3.38 7.28 4.82
CA LEU A 157 -2.70 6.04 4.46
C LEU A 157 -3.67 4.87 4.63
N TYR A 158 -3.94 4.15 3.56
CA TYR A 158 -4.74 2.93 3.56
C TYR A 158 -3.80 1.72 3.54
N LEU A 159 -3.84 0.93 4.61
CA LEU A 159 -3.09 -0.30 4.80
C LEU A 159 -4.04 -1.49 4.61
N LEU A 160 -4.10 -2.03 3.39
CA LEU A 160 -5.01 -3.11 3.00
C LEU A 160 -4.29 -4.45 3.03
N ALA A 161 -4.78 -5.42 3.80
CA ALA A 161 -4.15 -6.75 3.93
C ALA A 161 -2.64 -6.68 4.17
N SER A 162 -2.18 -5.84 5.08
CA SER A 162 -0.77 -5.46 5.23
C SER A 162 0.11 -6.62 5.69
N ALA A 163 1.15 -6.95 4.89
CA ALA A 163 2.15 -7.95 5.22
C ALA A 163 3.34 -7.34 5.99
N VAL A 164 3.05 -6.78 7.16
CA VAL A 164 3.99 -6.30 8.18
C VAL A 164 3.58 -6.89 9.53
N ASP A 165 4.51 -6.93 10.47
CA ASP A 165 4.28 -7.47 11.80
C ASP A 165 3.15 -6.67 12.50
N ASN A 166 2.28 -7.34 13.26
CA ASN A 166 1.04 -6.74 13.80
C ASN A 166 1.31 -5.65 14.84
N GLU A 167 2.39 -5.78 15.63
CA GLU A 167 2.86 -4.78 16.58
C GLU A 167 3.52 -3.57 15.90
N SER A 168 3.99 -3.73 14.67
CA SER A 168 4.90 -2.78 14.00
C SER A 168 4.41 -1.33 13.91
N VAL A 169 3.12 -1.07 14.08
CA VAL A 169 2.50 0.26 14.08
C VAL A 169 2.24 0.82 15.49
N GLU A 170 2.53 0.04 16.54
CA GLU A 170 2.36 0.38 17.94
C GLU A 170 3.51 1.25 18.45
N LYS A 171 3.33 1.87 19.61
CA LYS A 171 4.30 2.82 20.17
C LYS A 171 5.64 2.15 20.50
N GLY A 172 6.70 2.66 19.90
CA GLY A 172 8.06 2.14 20.09
C GLY A 172 8.50 1.19 19.00
N GLU A 173 7.56 0.69 18.19
CA GLU A 173 7.80 -0.29 17.17
C GLU A 173 8.25 0.32 15.82
N GLU A 174 8.63 -0.56 14.87
CA GLU A 174 9.34 -0.22 13.61
C GLU A 174 8.67 0.90 12.82
N PHE A 175 7.34 0.89 12.73
CA PHE A 175 6.59 1.81 11.86
C PHE A 175 5.73 2.83 12.62
N TYR A 176 5.78 2.86 13.94
CA TYR A 176 5.05 3.87 14.73
C TYR A 176 5.32 5.30 14.25
N ALA A 177 6.61 5.66 14.08
CA ALA A 177 6.98 6.99 13.60
C ALA A 177 6.53 7.27 12.17
N ALA A 178 6.40 6.24 11.33
CA ALA A 178 5.93 6.35 9.95
C ALA A 178 4.42 6.66 9.89
N THR A 179 3.60 6.04 10.75
CA THR A 179 2.15 6.32 10.80
C THR A 179 1.88 7.78 11.13
N ARG A 180 2.72 8.42 11.94
CA ARG A 180 2.61 9.84 12.34
C ARG A 180 2.98 10.84 11.24
N ARG A 181 3.37 10.35 10.05
CA ARG A 181 3.55 11.17 8.83
C ARG A 181 2.27 11.29 8.02
N CYS A 182 1.18 10.75 8.55
CA CYS A 182 -0.15 10.84 7.96
C CYS A 182 -1.11 11.52 8.93
N GLU A 183 -2.09 12.27 8.38
CA GLU A 183 -3.17 12.82 9.21
C GLU A 183 -4.07 11.70 9.75
N SER A 184 -4.28 10.66 8.93
CA SER A 184 -5.02 9.46 9.31
C SER A 184 -4.44 8.20 8.67
N VAL A 185 -4.51 7.09 9.40
CA VAL A 185 -4.15 5.75 8.93
C VAL A 185 -5.36 4.83 9.07
N LEU A 186 -5.67 4.11 8.02
CA LEU A 186 -6.74 3.11 8.00
C LEU A 186 -6.14 1.72 7.81
N VAL A 187 -6.12 0.92 8.86
CA VAL A 187 -5.69 -0.48 8.83
C VAL A 187 -6.90 -1.35 8.57
N MET A 188 -6.89 -2.09 7.46
CA MET A 188 -7.93 -3.08 7.16
C MET A 188 -7.35 -4.49 7.20
N HIS A 189 -7.94 -5.36 8.02
CA HIS A 189 -7.48 -6.72 8.25
C HIS A 189 -8.63 -7.73 8.24
N SER A 190 -8.32 -9.01 7.99
CA SER A 190 -9.29 -10.09 8.09
C SER A 190 -8.62 -11.43 8.40
N LYS A 191 -9.14 -12.18 9.35
CA LYS A 191 -8.72 -13.57 9.64
C LYS A 191 -9.16 -14.56 8.56
N HIS A 192 -9.95 -14.14 7.58
CA HIS A 192 -10.29 -14.91 6.39
C HIS A 192 -9.25 -14.75 5.26
N ASP A 193 -8.25 -13.87 5.42
CA ASP A 193 -7.13 -13.72 4.48
C ASP A 193 -6.25 -14.97 4.50
N ARG A 194 -6.56 -15.91 3.57
CA ARG A 194 -5.86 -17.20 3.47
C ARG A 194 -4.40 -17.05 3.06
N THR A 195 -4.11 -16.04 2.25
CA THR A 195 -2.74 -15.78 1.78
C THR A 195 -1.83 -15.40 2.94
N LEU A 196 -2.23 -14.46 3.78
CA LEU A 196 -1.47 -14.07 4.96
C LEU A 196 -1.44 -15.21 5.99
N GLY A 197 -2.56 -15.89 6.23
CA GLY A 197 -2.63 -17.01 7.15
C GLY A 197 -1.76 -18.21 6.77
N VAL A 198 -1.48 -18.43 5.47
CA VAL A 198 -0.62 -19.51 4.97
C VAL A 198 0.84 -19.07 4.85
N LEU A 199 1.12 -17.88 4.30
CA LEU A 199 2.50 -17.38 4.13
C LEU A 199 3.22 -17.26 5.48
N PHE A 200 2.50 -16.88 6.53
CA PHE A 200 3.04 -16.78 7.88
C PHE A 200 3.24 -18.15 8.54
N ARG A 201 2.46 -19.19 8.19
CA ARG A 201 2.64 -20.57 8.67
C ARG A 201 3.71 -21.35 7.93
N ILE A 202 3.93 -21.10 6.64
CA ILE A 202 4.95 -21.78 5.83
C ILE A 202 6.34 -21.18 6.11
N GLY A 203 6.44 -19.90 6.45
CA GLY A 203 7.65 -19.30 6.99
C GLY A 203 8.20 -20.13 8.16
N ASP A 204 7.35 -20.63 9.04
CA ASP A 204 7.69 -21.44 10.20
C ASP A 204 8.30 -22.82 9.86
N ALA A 205 7.99 -23.38 8.68
CA ALA A 205 8.37 -24.76 8.36
C ALA A 205 9.66 -24.91 7.52
N ILE A 206 10.14 -23.83 6.88
CA ILE A 206 11.21 -23.90 5.86
C ILE A 206 12.44 -23.05 6.21
N LEU A 207 12.33 -22.13 7.17
CA LEU A 207 13.41 -21.21 7.53
C LEU A 207 14.13 -21.62 8.83
N PRO A 208 15.45 -21.33 8.96
CA PRO A 208 16.19 -21.59 10.20
C PRO A 208 15.53 -20.85 11.38
N TRP A 209 15.48 -21.50 12.55
CA TRP A 209 14.86 -21.06 13.80
C TRP A 209 15.12 -19.60 14.24
N GLN A 210 16.15 -18.95 13.71
CA GLN A 210 16.45 -17.54 13.92
C GLN A 210 15.48 -16.55 13.23
N TRP A 211 14.53 -17.05 12.44
CA TRP A 211 13.55 -16.29 11.68
C TRP A 211 12.13 -16.42 12.24
N PHE A 212 11.96 -17.25 13.28
CA PHE A 212 10.66 -17.55 13.88
C PHE A 212 10.01 -16.34 14.56
N ASP A 213 10.81 -15.38 15.10
CA ASP A 213 10.30 -14.16 15.72
C ASP A 213 9.77 -13.11 14.72
N LEU A 214 9.83 -13.40 13.40
CA LEU A 214 9.48 -12.42 12.37
C LEU A 214 8.01 -12.45 11.93
N PHE A 215 7.22 -13.47 12.38
CA PHE A 215 5.95 -13.78 11.71
C PHE A 215 4.82 -14.29 12.62
N ASP A 216 4.77 -13.86 13.86
CA ASP A 216 3.71 -14.37 14.73
C ASP A 216 2.32 -14.00 14.20
N HIS A 217 2.12 -12.78 13.74
CA HIS A 217 0.86 -12.40 13.08
C HIS A 217 1.05 -11.18 12.16
N ALA A 218 0.53 -11.23 10.92
CA ALA A 218 0.49 -10.07 10.04
C ALA A 218 -0.58 -9.06 10.47
N LEU A 219 -0.26 -7.77 10.42
CA LEU A 219 -1.20 -6.68 10.67
C LEU A 219 -2.48 -6.81 9.81
N GLY A 220 -2.35 -7.22 8.55
CA GLY A 220 -3.47 -7.44 7.63
C GLY A 220 -4.28 -8.71 7.92
N TYR A 221 -3.79 -9.60 8.79
CA TYR A 221 -4.49 -10.82 9.21
C TYR A 221 -5.19 -10.64 10.56
N SER A 222 -4.44 -10.26 11.58
CA SER A 222 -4.95 -10.18 12.97
C SER A 222 -5.41 -8.78 13.39
N GLY A 223 -4.99 -7.71 12.70
CA GLY A 223 -5.01 -6.35 13.23
C GLY A 223 -3.85 -6.11 14.21
N PRO A 224 -3.77 -4.95 14.87
CA PRO A 224 -2.77 -4.64 15.88
C PRO A 224 -2.75 -5.68 17.01
N GLU A 225 -1.56 -5.94 17.57
CA GLU A 225 -1.40 -6.87 18.67
C GLU A 225 -2.03 -6.33 19.97
N ASP A 226 -1.70 -5.09 20.30
CA ASP A 226 -2.28 -4.38 21.45
C ASP A 226 -3.25 -3.25 21.02
N PRO A 227 -4.55 -3.51 20.92
CA PRO A 227 -5.54 -2.48 20.65
C PRO A 227 -5.53 -1.33 21.66
N ALA A 228 -5.13 -1.57 22.92
CA ALA A 228 -5.05 -0.52 23.93
C ALA A 228 -3.91 0.44 23.67
N ASP A 229 -2.78 -0.02 23.11
CA ASP A 229 -1.71 0.86 22.68
C ASP A 229 -2.18 1.80 21.56
N ILE A 230 -2.90 1.27 20.57
CA ILE A 230 -3.47 2.09 19.49
C ILE A 230 -4.42 3.15 20.03
N ILE A 231 -5.31 2.79 20.98
CA ILE A 231 -6.24 3.74 21.61
C ILE A 231 -5.48 4.85 22.33
N ASN A 232 -4.46 4.49 23.10
CA ASN A 232 -3.78 5.42 24.00
C ASN A 232 -2.75 6.31 23.28
N HIS A 233 -2.12 5.80 22.20
CA HIS A 233 -0.95 6.47 21.60
C HIS A 233 -1.13 6.85 20.12
N SER A 234 -2.14 6.30 19.43
CA SER A 234 -2.32 6.47 17.98
C SER A 234 -3.77 6.85 17.60
N PRO A 235 -4.31 7.98 18.10
CA PRO A 235 -5.70 8.37 17.85
C PRO A 235 -6.03 8.62 16.37
N HIS A 236 -5.01 8.82 15.52
CA HIS A 236 -5.13 8.98 14.08
C HIS A 236 -5.21 7.64 13.33
N VAL A 237 -5.00 6.50 14.01
CA VAL A 237 -5.10 5.16 13.43
C VAL A 237 -6.50 4.61 13.65
N LYS A 238 -7.15 4.16 12.58
CA LYS A 238 -8.42 3.44 12.60
C LYS A 238 -8.21 2.01 12.12
N VAL A 239 -8.83 1.07 12.80
CA VAL A 239 -8.71 -0.36 12.55
C VAL A 239 -10.06 -0.91 12.12
N VAL A 240 -10.09 -1.62 10.99
CA VAL A 240 -11.30 -2.17 10.39
C VAL A 240 -11.14 -3.66 10.17
N ASN A 241 -11.94 -4.43 10.89
CA ASN A 241 -12.00 -5.89 10.76
C ASN A 241 -12.99 -6.28 9.66
N GLY A 242 -12.52 -6.96 8.65
CA GLY A 242 -13.31 -7.48 7.53
C GLY A 242 -14.01 -8.81 7.80
N LYS A 243 -14.05 -9.26 9.07
CA LYS A 243 -14.64 -10.55 9.45
C LYS A 243 -16.10 -10.72 9.00
N GLY A 244 -16.89 -9.67 9.08
CA GLY A 244 -18.32 -9.74 8.77
C GLY A 244 -18.64 -9.92 7.28
N VAL A 245 -17.66 -9.65 6.41
CA VAL A 245 -17.75 -9.82 4.93
C VAL A 245 -16.72 -10.81 4.40
N GLU A 246 -16.05 -11.56 5.26
CA GLU A 246 -15.13 -12.67 4.94
C GLU A 246 -14.03 -12.30 3.93
N LEU A 247 -13.44 -11.10 4.03
CA LEU A 247 -12.44 -10.61 3.08
C LEU A 247 -11.24 -11.56 2.97
N ASP A 248 -10.97 -12.07 1.77
CA ASP A 248 -9.72 -12.73 1.41
C ASP A 248 -8.71 -11.72 0.84
N HIS A 249 -7.47 -12.13 0.65
CA HIS A 249 -6.33 -11.25 0.30
C HIS A 249 -6.54 -10.35 -0.91
N GLY A 250 -7.21 -10.87 -1.93
CA GLY A 250 -7.48 -10.14 -3.17
C GLY A 250 -8.68 -9.19 -3.13
N ASP A 251 -9.58 -9.37 -2.17
CA ASP A 251 -10.89 -8.71 -2.14
C ASP A 251 -10.80 -7.21 -1.81
N TYR A 252 -9.81 -6.81 -1.05
CA TYR A 252 -9.61 -5.42 -0.66
C TYR A 252 -9.51 -4.46 -1.85
N LYS A 253 -9.20 -4.97 -3.05
CA LYS A 253 -8.97 -4.14 -4.24
C LYS A 253 -10.24 -3.51 -4.80
N ASP A 254 -11.40 -4.16 -4.62
CA ASP A 254 -12.67 -3.68 -5.18
C ASP A 254 -13.94 -4.09 -4.41
N HIS A 255 -13.82 -4.73 -3.24
CA HIS A 255 -14.98 -5.16 -2.46
C HIS A 255 -15.84 -3.97 -2.04
N PRO A 256 -17.17 -3.99 -2.32
CA PRO A 256 -18.05 -2.84 -2.06
C PRO A 256 -18.06 -2.38 -0.59
N ALA A 257 -17.96 -3.29 0.39
CA ALA A 257 -17.94 -2.94 1.80
C ALA A 257 -16.68 -2.15 2.19
N VAL A 258 -15.51 -2.51 1.61
CA VAL A 258 -14.22 -1.80 1.80
C VAL A 258 -14.37 -0.35 1.33
N TYR A 259 -14.80 -0.15 0.09
CA TYR A 259 -14.94 1.19 -0.48
C TYR A 259 -16.11 1.98 0.11
N GLY A 260 -17.19 1.30 0.52
CA GLY A 260 -18.27 1.91 1.28
C GLY A 260 -17.79 2.42 2.63
N PHE A 261 -16.87 1.70 3.29
CA PHE A 261 -16.25 2.19 4.52
C PHE A 261 -15.31 3.38 4.25
N ILE A 262 -14.45 3.29 3.23
CA ILE A 262 -13.57 4.40 2.83
C ILE A 262 -14.39 5.66 2.52
N ALA A 263 -15.53 5.52 1.84
CA ALA A 263 -16.40 6.65 1.56
C ALA A 263 -16.95 7.31 2.83
N ARG A 264 -17.36 6.52 3.84
CA ARG A 264 -17.79 7.03 5.16
C ARG A 264 -16.66 7.69 5.91
N PHE A 265 -15.47 7.07 5.89
CA PHE A 265 -14.26 7.59 6.50
C PHE A 265 -13.90 8.97 5.92
N LEU A 266 -13.84 9.10 4.60
CA LEU A 266 -13.57 10.36 3.90
C LEU A 266 -14.67 11.42 4.10
N ALA A 267 -15.87 11.01 4.50
CA ALA A 267 -16.97 11.89 4.86
C ALA A 267 -16.97 12.32 6.34
N GLY A 268 -15.97 11.87 7.14
CA GLY A 268 -15.91 12.12 8.59
C GLY A 268 -16.97 11.37 9.41
N LYS A 269 -17.55 10.31 8.85
CA LYS A 269 -18.64 9.53 9.48
C LYS A 269 -18.15 8.27 10.23
N THR A 270 -16.90 8.29 10.65
CA THR A 270 -16.26 7.18 11.39
C THR A 270 -15.56 7.72 12.64
N PRO A 271 -16.30 8.13 13.68
CA PRO A 271 -15.72 8.75 14.88
C PRO A 271 -14.87 7.80 15.70
N GLU A 272 -15.20 6.52 15.72
CA GLU A 272 -14.51 5.50 16.51
C GLU A 272 -13.15 5.13 15.90
N GLN A 273 -12.34 4.37 16.63
CA GLN A 273 -11.07 3.83 16.15
C GLN A 273 -11.19 2.40 15.62
N PHE A 274 -12.12 1.59 16.14
CA PHE A 274 -12.28 0.18 15.78
C PHE A 274 -13.66 -0.07 15.16
N TYR A 275 -13.66 -0.78 14.04
CA TYR A 275 -14.85 -1.09 13.24
C TYR A 275 -14.86 -2.54 12.79
N THR A 276 -16.03 -3.06 12.47
CA THR A 276 -16.25 -4.32 11.74
C THR A 276 -17.10 -4.03 10.50
N LEU A 277 -16.71 -4.59 9.34
CA LEU A 277 -17.49 -4.55 8.09
C LEU A 277 -18.56 -5.61 8.10
#